data_da99d3fd78fe5804b9ca298dadfe9a05
#
_entry.id   da99d3fd78fe5804b9ca298dadfe9a05
#
_cell.length_a   1.000
_cell.length_b   1.000
_cell.length_c   1.000
_cell.angle_alpha   90.00
_cell.angle_beta   90.00
_cell.angle_gamma   90.00
#
_symmetry.space_group_name_H-M   'P 1'
#
loop_
_entity.id
_entity.type
_entity.pdbx_description
1 polymer ?
#
loop_
_entity_poly.entity_id
_entity_poly.type
_entity_poly.pdbx_seq_one_letter_code
_entity_poly.pdbx_strand_id
1 'polypeptide(L)'
;MGLMVTLRKRMTVVLWALLLLFLLSMSVGGLVGGANIIDQIAGRVDPSRVIARINDQDISPDYFNNLVNQQINQAKENGQTVNDALYERVRNSAWTNLVQEVLVSSEIKRLGLKATDEEIIYHLRENPPEFLRSNPTFQTDGKFDSEKYLLALSSPQGDEWTPIENWMRNSYIPNLKLTQFLNENVLVTAEDIKNDFVKKNVKYTIDAIHVTYDKAPKDDIEPSDNELTDEYNASLSDFEHDELRNLSFVSWKKSPSSQDSLNNTYLVADIMERAKAGEDFSSLANEYTQDPSNQEKGGDLGWFGKGQMVKPFEEAAFKAKKGSIIGPIESRFGSHIINVRDKRTEKGKDQILASHILLKVEASPTTLSDLRRVATLFSYDAQDSGFTAVANSNNLTIISQENVEQSSSRVRAIGSMRSGVRYAFNNKVGSVSDVLENDQFYAVFHVDSLIEEGHKSFTSVKSQLMNKVKREKQKSASRDIIDGLAIELNAGEQSLRSLIEKQKIFDSVKDESKTINEGFTSI
;
A
#
# COMPACT_ATOMS: atom_id res chain seq x y z
N MET A 1 52.40 50.92 32.00
CA MET A 1 52.70 49.55 31.51
C MET A 1 51.54 49.08 30.63
N GLY A 2 51.84 48.84 29.36
CA GLY A 2 50.79 48.63 28.39
C GLY A 2 50.04 47.30 28.58
N LEU A 3 48.79 47.30 28.17
CA LEU A 3 47.84 46.18 28.22
C LEU A 3 48.45 44.84 27.75
N MET A 4 49.35 44.88 26.77
CA MET A 4 50.08 43.74 26.19
C MET A 4 51.04 43.04 27.20
N VAL A 5 51.64 43.81 28.12
CA VAL A 5 52.58 43.22 29.13
C VAL A 5 51.78 42.47 30.22
N THR A 6 50.62 42.99 30.57
CA THR A 6 49.71 42.37 31.55
C THR A 6 49.04 41.11 30.98
N LEU A 7 48.67 41.12 29.70
CA LEU A 7 48.18 39.96 28.98
C LEU A 7 49.22 38.85 28.89
N ARG A 8 50.49 39.20 28.61
CA ARG A 8 51.58 38.24 28.49
C ARG A 8 51.94 37.58 29.83
N LYS A 9 51.84 38.32 30.96
CA LYS A 9 52.04 37.77 32.31
C LYS A 9 50.89 36.88 32.80
N ARG A 10 49.68 36.98 32.21
CA ARG A 10 48.51 36.17 32.55
C ARG A 10 48.07 35.26 31.42
N MET A 11 48.97 35.01 30.46
CA MET A 11 48.64 34.19 29.27
C MET A 11 48.12 32.79 29.64
N THR A 12 48.64 32.19 30.67
CA THR A 12 48.19 30.87 31.18
C THR A 12 46.75 30.94 31.69
N VAL A 13 46.35 32.01 32.37
CA VAL A 13 44.97 32.20 32.87
C VAL A 13 44.02 32.47 31.72
N VAL A 14 44.47 33.25 30.71
CA VAL A 14 43.66 33.53 29.50
C VAL A 14 43.49 32.24 28.67
N LEU A 15 44.54 31.42 28.54
CA LEU A 15 44.46 30.11 27.88
C LEU A 15 43.51 29.17 28.59
N TRP A 16 43.57 29.08 29.91
CA TRP A 16 42.62 28.28 30.69
C TRP A 16 41.19 28.80 30.60
N ALA A 17 40.97 30.12 30.60
CA ALA A 17 39.64 30.71 30.41
C ALA A 17 39.10 30.42 29.00
N LEU A 18 39.92 30.50 27.94
CA LEU A 18 39.56 30.15 26.59
C LEU A 18 39.28 28.65 26.44
N LEU A 19 40.10 27.79 27.07
CA LEU A 19 39.88 26.36 27.09
C LEU A 19 38.58 25.99 27.80
N LEU A 20 38.28 26.65 28.92
CA LEU A 20 37.04 26.45 29.68
C LEU A 20 35.82 26.94 28.90
N LEU A 21 35.93 28.08 28.21
CA LEU A 21 34.91 28.60 27.28
C LEU A 21 34.71 27.67 26.09
N PHE A 22 35.79 27.10 25.55
CA PHE A 22 35.74 26.12 24.46
C PHE A 22 35.10 24.81 24.91
N LEU A 23 35.46 24.28 26.09
CA LEU A 23 34.84 23.10 26.68
C LEU A 23 33.36 23.33 27.03
N LEU A 24 33.00 24.50 27.54
CA LEU A 24 31.61 24.93 27.74
C LEU A 24 30.87 25.05 26.41
N SER A 25 31.48 25.62 25.39
CA SER A 25 30.92 25.66 24.03
C SER A 25 30.74 24.27 23.43
N MET A 26 31.67 23.34 23.68
CA MET A 26 31.54 21.94 23.26
C MET A 26 30.44 21.18 24.03
N SER A 27 30.27 21.47 25.33
CA SER A 27 29.25 20.82 26.15
C SER A 27 27.84 21.40 25.95
N VAL A 28 27.71 22.67 25.60
CA VAL A 28 26.43 23.36 25.38
C VAL A 28 26.05 23.42 23.91
N GLY A 29 27.01 23.35 22.98
CA GLY A 29 26.79 23.52 21.54
C GLY A 29 27.18 22.30 20.67
N GLY A 30 27.46 21.13 21.24
CA GLY A 30 27.75 19.86 20.53
C GLY A 30 28.53 20.01 19.23
N LEU A 31 29.84 19.85 19.25
CA LEU A 31 30.72 20.05 18.08
C LEU A 31 30.58 18.96 16.99
N VAL A 32 29.71 17.97 17.20
CA VAL A 32 29.35 16.98 16.19
C VAL A 32 27.87 16.68 16.32
N GLY A 33 27.08 17.33 15.45
CA GLY A 33 25.66 17.05 15.23
C GLY A 33 24.71 17.60 16.30
N GLY A 34 24.49 18.91 16.26
CA GLY A 34 23.25 19.65 16.56
C GLY A 34 22.25 19.13 17.59
N ALA A 35 22.67 18.53 18.70
CA ALA A 35 21.74 18.26 19.80
C ALA A 35 21.53 19.55 20.60
N ASN A 36 20.46 20.28 20.30
CA ASN A 36 19.98 21.36 21.14
C ASN A 36 19.49 20.75 22.47
N ILE A 37 20.33 20.80 23.52
CA ILE A 37 19.94 20.39 24.88
C ILE A 37 18.70 21.18 25.34
N ILE A 38 18.54 22.40 24.86
CA ILE A 38 17.37 23.26 25.12
C ILE A 38 16.09 22.66 24.50
N ASP A 39 16.16 22.12 23.28
CA ASP A 39 15.00 21.47 22.64
C ASP A 39 14.68 20.12 23.30
N GLN A 40 15.69 19.42 23.79
CA GLN A 40 15.51 18.19 24.54
C GLN A 40 14.86 18.43 25.93
N ILE A 41 15.24 19.51 26.61
CA ILE A 41 14.61 19.94 27.88
C ILE A 41 13.20 20.49 27.64
N ALA A 42 12.95 21.14 26.50
CA ALA A 42 11.65 21.67 26.10
C ALA A 42 10.72 20.61 25.48
N GLY A 43 11.15 19.34 25.36
CA GLY A 43 10.38 18.27 24.74
C GLY A 43 10.19 18.43 23.22
N ARG A 44 10.94 19.35 22.59
CA ARG A 44 10.94 19.54 21.13
C ARG A 44 11.84 18.50 20.50
N VAL A 45 11.24 17.66 19.68
CA VAL A 45 11.95 16.63 18.90
C VAL A 45 12.58 17.28 17.67
N ASP A 46 13.89 17.05 17.44
CA ASP A 46 14.55 17.47 16.21
C ASP A 46 14.05 16.61 15.04
N PRO A 47 13.31 17.16 14.08
CA PRO A 47 12.75 16.40 12.96
C PRO A 47 13.81 15.70 12.08
N SER A 48 15.06 16.15 12.14
CA SER A 48 16.17 15.53 11.40
C SER A 48 16.63 14.20 12.03
N ARG A 49 16.31 13.99 13.31
CA ARG A 49 16.73 12.81 14.08
C ARG A 49 15.61 11.84 14.43
N VAL A 50 14.38 12.34 14.50
CA VAL A 50 13.22 11.56 14.91
C VAL A 50 12.06 11.88 13.99
N ILE A 51 11.60 10.87 13.24
CA ILE A 51 10.43 11.00 12.36
C ILE A 51 9.11 10.81 13.10
N ALA A 52 9.15 10.09 14.22
CA ALA A 52 7.99 9.87 15.08
C ALA A 52 8.42 9.40 16.46
N ARG A 53 7.51 9.56 17.42
CA ARG A 53 7.59 8.94 18.74
C ARG A 53 6.39 8.03 18.94
N ILE A 54 6.66 6.76 19.28
CA ILE A 54 5.64 5.78 19.58
C ILE A 54 5.78 5.43 21.07
N ASN A 55 4.81 5.83 21.89
CA ASN A 55 4.96 5.87 23.35
C ASN A 55 6.25 6.64 23.73
N ASP A 56 7.17 5.98 24.43
CA ASP A 56 8.44 6.58 24.88
C ASP A 56 9.62 6.28 23.92
N GLN A 57 9.36 5.66 22.77
CA GLN A 57 10.40 5.28 21.81
C GLN A 57 10.45 6.23 20.62
N ASP A 58 11.59 6.88 20.43
CA ASP A 58 11.88 7.71 19.27
C ASP A 58 12.28 6.85 18.08
N ILE A 59 11.68 7.11 16.93
CA ILE A 59 11.96 6.44 15.67
C ILE A 59 12.83 7.31 14.79
N SER A 60 14.04 6.84 14.48
CA SER A 60 14.95 7.58 13.61
C SER A 60 14.60 7.36 12.12
N PRO A 61 14.87 8.38 11.26
CA PRO A 61 14.74 8.25 9.81
C PRO A 61 15.53 7.07 9.25
N ASP A 62 16.75 6.88 9.70
CA ASP A 62 17.63 5.82 9.21
C ASP A 62 17.08 4.43 9.50
N TYR A 63 16.58 4.21 10.71
CA TYR A 63 15.97 2.93 11.07
C TYR A 63 14.76 2.63 10.20
N PHE A 64 13.85 3.59 10.05
CA PHE A 64 12.66 3.41 9.21
C PHE A 64 13.00 3.20 7.74
N ASN A 65 13.93 3.99 7.18
CA ASN A 65 14.37 3.85 5.80
C ASN A 65 15.02 2.48 5.55
N ASN A 66 15.79 1.94 6.51
CA ASN A 66 16.38 0.61 6.41
C ASN A 66 15.30 -0.48 6.33
N LEU A 67 14.23 -0.38 7.14
CA LEU A 67 13.09 -1.31 7.06
C LEU A 67 12.41 -1.27 5.69
N VAL A 68 12.16 -0.05 5.18
CA VAL A 68 11.58 0.14 3.84
C VAL A 68 12.47 -0.46 2.76
N ASN A 69 13.77 -0.16 2.79
CA ASN A 69 14.73 -0.66 1.80
C ASN A 69 14.84 -2.19 1.83
N GLN A 70 14.81 -2.80 3.00
CA GLN A 70 14.81 -4.26 3.13
C GLN A 70 13.58 -4.89 2.45
N GLN A 71 12.39 -4.34 2.68
CA GLN A 71 11.16 -4.84 2.04
C GLN A 71 11.14 -4.59 0.53
N ILE A 72 11.68 -3.45 0.07
CA ILE A 72 11.83 -3.16 -1.37
C ILE A 72 12.79 -4.16 -2.04
N ASN A 73 13.91 -4.49 -1.39
CA ASN A 73 14.86 -5.47 -1.93
C ASN A 73 14.22 -6.86 -2.01
N GLN A 74 13.48 -7.26 -0.99
CA GLN A 74 12.72 -8.52 -1.01
C GLN A 74 11.67 -8.55 -2.13
N ALA A 75 10.99 -7.43 -2.38
CA ALA A 75 10.04 -7.32 -3.50
C ALA A 75 10.74 -7.45 -4.87
N LYS A 76 11.95 -6.88 -5.02
CA LYS A 76 12.78 -7.05 -6.23
C LYS A 76 13.19 -8.52 -6.43
N GLU A 77 13.65 -9.19 -5.39
CA GLU A 77 14.02 -10.61 -5.44
C GLU A 77 12.83 -11.50 -5.84
N ASN A 78 11.61 -11.11 -5.43
CA ASN A 78 10.36 -11.75 -5.83
C ASN A 78 9.88 -11.33 -7.25
N GLY A 79 10.70 -10.62 -8.04
CA GLY A 79 10.41 -10.22 -9.41
C GLY A 79 9.38 -9.08 -9.55
N GLN A 80 9.11 -8.34 -8.49
CA GLN A 80 8.19 -7.19 -8.55
C GLN A 80 8.91 -5.96 -9.11
N THR A 81 8.25 -5.26 -10.04
CA THR A 81 8.75 -3.98 -10.54
C THR A 81 8.61 -2.91 -9.46
N VAL A 82 9.74 -2.29 -9.08
CA VAL A 82 9.75 -1.20 -8.11
C VAL A 82 9.34 0.08 -8.80
N ASN A 83 8.19 0.59 -8.39
CA ASN A 83 7.64 1.87 -8.82
C ASN A 83 7.11 2.65 -7.61
N ASP A 84 6.71 3.90 -7.82
CA ASP A 84 6.20 4.77 -6.75
C ASP A 84 5.04 4.14 -5.97
N ALA A 85 4.14 3.43 -6.65
CA ALA A 85 3.00 2.78 -6.01
C ALA A 85 3.42 1.61 -5.09
N LEU A 86 4.41 0.82 -5.49
CA LEU A 86 5.00 -0.22 -4.64
C LEU A 86 5.74 0.40 -3.47
N TYR A 87 6.54 1.44 -3.72
CA TYR A 87 7.29 2.14 -2.67
C TYR A 87 6.37 2.69 -1.57
N GLU A 88 5.29 3.38 -1.94
CA GLU A 88 4.29 3.89 -0.98
C GLU A 88 3.59 2.76 -0.22
N ARG A 89 3.24 1.66 -0.89
CA ARG A 89 2.64 0.50 -0.23
C ARG A 89 3.59 -0.12 0.80
N VAL A 90 4.83 -0.34 0.41
CA VAL A 90 5.88 -0.89 1.28
C VAL A 90 6.13 0.03 2.47
N ARG A 91 6.22 1.34 2.22
CA ARG A 91 6.40 2.34 3.27
C ARG A 91 5.28 2.33 4.30
N ASN A 92 4.03 2.29 3.85
CA ASN A 92 2.87 2.22 4.73
C ASN A 92 2.82 0.90 5.51
N SER A 93 3.13 -0.23 4.87
CA SER A 93 3.24 -1.52 5.52
C SER A 93 4.36 -1.55 6.56
N ALA A 94 5.54 -1.04 6.21
CA ALA A 94 6.68 -0.94 7.14
C ALA A 94 6.34 -0.08 8.37
N TRP A 95 5.60 1.02 8.15
CA TRP A 95 5.14 1.86 9.25
C TRP A 95 4.16 1.13 10.18
N THR A 96 3.15 0.48 9.63
CA THR A 96 2.16 -0.27 10.40
C THR A 96 2.82 -1.39 11.22
N ASN A 97 3.73 -2.14 10.59
CA ASN A 97 4.46 -3.20 11.25
C ASN A 97 5.37 -2.67 12.37
N LEU A 98 6.06 -1.55 12.13
CA LEU A 98 6.89 -0.90 13.13
C LEU A 98 6.09 -0.43 14.34
N VAL A 99 4.95 0.21 14.12
CA VAL A 99 4.05 0.63 15.22
C VAL A 99 3.62 -0.59 16.03
N GLN A 100 3.19 -1.65 15.38
CA GLN A 100 2.79 -2.89 16.05
C GLN A 100 3.94 -3.52 16.83
N GLU A 101 5.13 -3.59 16.25
CA GLU A 101 6.33 -4.11 16.91
C GLU A 101 6.68 -3.33 18.19
N VAL A 102 6.68 -2.00 18.11
CA VAL A 102 6.97 -1.14 19.26
C VAL A 102 5.93 -1.30 20.35
N LEU A 103 4.63 -1.34 20.01
CA LEU A 103 3.56 -1.51 20.97
C LEU A 103 3.64 -2.88 21.68
N VAL A 104 3.83 -3.95 20.93
CA VAL A 104 3.99 -5.31 21.46
C VAL A 104 5.24 -5.41 22.34
N SER A 105 6.37 -4.86 21.90
CA SER A 105 7.62 -4.83 22.66
C SER A 105 7.47 -4.04 23.96
N SER A 106 6.75 -2.91 23.92
CA SER A 106 6.46 -2.10 25.10
C SER A 106 5.63 -2.89 26.12
N GLU A 107 4.63 -3.65 25.66
CA GLU A 107 3.80 -4.48 26.52
C GLU A 107 4.57 -5.66 27.11
N ILE A 108 5.38 -6.35 26.33
CA ILE A 108 6.30 -7.40 26.79
C ILE A 108 7.22 -6.86 27.90
N LYS A 109 7.77 -5.67 27.70
CA LYS A 109 8.63 -5.01 28.68
C LYS A 109 7.86 -4.62 29.95
N ARG A 110 6.63 -4.08 29.81
CA ARG A 110 5.75 -3.70 30.91
C ARG A 110 5.39 -4.91 31.79
N LEU A 111 5.11 -6.04 31.16
CA LEU A 111 4.78 -7.30 31.83
C LEU A 111 6.02 -8.05 32.34
N GLY A 112 7.24 -7.59 32.03
CA GLY A 112 8.49 -8.24 32.46
C GLY A 112 8.73 -9.61 31.83
N LEU A 113 8.14 -9.88 30.65
CA LEU A 113 8.26 -11.17 29.96
C LEU A 113 9.64 -11.30 29.33
N LYS A 114 10.45 -12.19 29.86
CA LYS A 114 11.82 -12.44 29.42
C LYS A 114 12.03 -13.92 29.12
N ALA A 115 12.89 -14.21 28.17
CA ALA A 115 13.36 -15.58 27.92
C ALA A 115 14.46 -15.96 28.92
N THR A 116 14.44 -17.20 29.40
CA THR A 116 15.56 -17.80 30.12
C THR A 116 16.40 -18.66 29.17
N ASP A 117 17.63 -19.00 29.60
CA ASP A 117 18.52 -19.85 28.79
C ASP A 117 17.93 -21.26 28.64
N GLU A 118 17.28 -21.76 29.69
CA GLU A 118 16.62 -23.07 29.68
C GLU A 118 15.48 -23.11 28.66
N GLU A 119 14.70 -22.05 28.58
CA GLU A 119 13.60 -21.94 27.59
C GLU A 119 14.15 -21.89 26.16
N ILE A 120 15.23 -21.15 25.92
CA ILE A 120 15.90 -21.12 24.60
C ILE A 120 16.35 -22.52 24.21
N ILE A 121 17.06 -23.23 25.11
CA ILE A 121 17.52 -24.58 24.88
C ILE A 121 16.35 -25.53 24.63
N TYR A 122 15.29 -25.43 25.45
CA TYR A 122 14.10 -26.25 25.28
C TYR A 122 13.46 -26.07 23.91
N HIS A 123 13.20 -24.82 23.50
CA HIS A 123 12.60 -24.55 22.19
C HIS A 123 13.49 -24.96 21.04
N LEU A 124 14.80 -24.73 21.12
CA LEU A 124 15.71 -25.17 20.06
C LEU A 124 15.78 -26.69 19.93
N ARG A 125 15.68 -27.45 21.03
CA ARG A 125 15.79 -28.90 20.99
C ARG A 125 14.46 -29.61 20.75
N GLU A 126 13.46 -29.27 21.55
CA GLU A 126 12.20 -30.04 21.62
C GLU A 126 11.10 -29.45 20.74
N ASN A 127 11.12 -28.14 20.52
CA ASN A 127 10.06 -27.44 19.76
C ASN A 127 10.64 -26.34 18.88
N PRO A 128 11.50 -26.67 17.90
CA PRO A 128 12.13 -25.66 17.03
C PRO A 128 11.09 -24.85 16.25
N PRO A 129 11.30 -23.52 16.15
CA PRO A 129 10.45 -22.63 15.34
C PRO A 129 10.29 -23.11 13.91
N GLU A 130 9.13 -22.82 13.31
CA GLU A 130 8.76 -23.33 11.99
C GLU A 130 9.76 -22.96 10.88
N PHE A 131 10.38 -21.77 10.94
CA PHE A 131 11.38 -21.37 9.94
C PHE A 131 12.64 -22.25 9.98
N LEU A 132 13.00 -22.84 11.14
CA LEU A 132 14.07 -23.83 11.23
C LEU A 132 13.63 -25.18 10.69
N ARG A 133 12.38 -25.58 10.97
CA ARG A 133 11.83 -26.85 10.50
C ARG A 133 11.61 -26.86 8.97
N SER A 134 11.26 -25.71 8.41
CA SER A 134 11.04 -25.53 6.97
C SER A 134 12.34 -25.25 6.18
N ASN A 135 13.47 -25.03 6.87
CA ASN A 135 14.75 -24.79 6.21
C ASN A 135 15.24 -26.05 5.47
N PRO A 136 15.50 -25.97 4.15
CA PRO A 136 15.96 -27.12 3.35
C PRO A 136 17.23 -27.79 3.92
N THR A 137 18.11 -27.04 4.62
CA THR A 137 19.31 -27.55 5.27
C THR A 137 19.01 -28.62 6.31
N PHE A 138 17.85 -28.54 6.98
CA PHE A 138 17.41 -29.47 8.02
C PHE A 138 16.30 -30.42 7.53
N GLN A 139 16.19 -30.59 6.23
CA GLN A 139 15.21 -31.50 5.64
C GLN A 139 15.87 -32.68 4.91
N THR A 140 15.17 -33.80 4.89
CA THR A 140 15.45 -34.97 4.07
C THR A 140 14.14 -35.35 3.36
N ASP A 141 14.18 -35.47 2.02
CA ASP A 141 13.00 -35.73 1.18
C ASP A 141 11.83 -34.73 1.41
N GLY A 142 12.16 -33.45 1.66
CA GLY A 142 11.19 -32.39 1.89
C GLY A 142 10.49 -32.43 3.25
N LYS A 143 10.98 -33.26 4.19
CA LYS A 143 10.48 -33.35 5.57
C LYS A 143 11.58 -32.97 6.56
N PHE A 144 11.19 -32.37 7.67
CA PHE A 144 12.10 -32.04 8.76
C PHE A 144 12.79 -33.28 9.31
N ASP A 145 14.12 -33.25 9.32
CA ASP A 145 14.99 -34.32 9.81
C ASP A 145 15.56 -33.88 11.16
N SER A 146 14.99 -34.40 12.24
CA SER A 146 15.36 -34.05 13.60
C SER A 146 16.78 -34.48 13.97
N GLU A 147 17.27 -35.59 13.42
CA GLU A 147 18.63 -36.07 13.72
C GLU A 147 19.67 -35.15 13.09
N LYS A 148 19.48 -34.78 11.83
CA LYS A 148 20.31 -33.83 11.11
C LYS A 148 20.32 -32.44 11.77
N TYR A 149 19.15 -31.98 12.22
CA TYR A 149 19.00 -30.74 12.96
C TYR A 149 19.71 -30.73 14.29
N LEU A 150 19.51 -31.78 15.13
CA LEU A 150 20.17 -31.90 16.45
C LEU A 150 21.68 -32.08 16.33
N LEU A 151 22.17 -32.74 15.27
CA LEU A 151 23.60 -32.81 14.97
C LEU A 151 24.19 -31.44 14.70
N ALA A 152 23.53 -30.63 13.88
CA ALA A 152 23.95 -29.25 13.60
C ALA A 152 23.91 -28.37 14.86
N LEU A 153 22.89 -28.54 15.69
CA LEU A 153 22.75 -27.80 16.95
C LEU A 153 23.84 -28.17 17.98
N SER A 154 24.26 -29.44 18.03
CA SER A 154 25.26 -29.94 18.99
C SER A 154 26.71 -29.73 18.55
N SER A 155 26.94 -29.41 17.28
CA SER A 155 28.28 -29.26 16.70
C SER A 155 28.37 -27.98 15.86
N PRO A 156 28.19 -26.80 16.46
CA PRO A 156 28.21 -25.52 15.72
C PRO A 156 29.61 -25.30 15.12
N GLN A 157 29.66 -24.84 13.86
CA GLN A 157 30.91 -24.57 13.15
C GLN A 157 31.43 -23.13 13.37
N GLY A 158 30.76 -22.35 14.22
CA GLY A 158 31.08 -20.97 14.54
C GLY A 158 29.93 -20.28 15.27
N ASP A 159 29.72 -19.01 15.00
CA ASP A 159 28.67 -18.18 15.65
C ASP A 159 27.30 -18.25 14.94
N GLU A 160 27.03 -19.31 14.18
CA GLU A 160 25.82 -19.46 13.32
C GLU A 160 24.52 -19.39 14.13
N TRP A 161 24.52 -19.88 15.35
CA TRP A 161 23.36 -19.93 16.23
C TRP A 161 23.15 -18.65 17.04
N THR A 162 24.16 -17.82 17.19
CA THR A 162 24.11 -16.57 17.98
C THR A 162 22.97 -15.63 17.49
N PRO A 163 22.76 -15.39 16.18
CA PRO A 163 21.63 -14.59 15.73
C PRO A 163 20.28 -15.21 16.06
N ILE A 164 20.17 -16.55 15.99
CA ILE A 164 18.94 -17.30 16.30
C ILE A 164 18.65 -17.24 17.80
N GLU A 165 19.65 -17.46 18.65
CA GLU A 165 19.52 -17.34 20.11
C GLU A 165 19.12 -15.93 20.53
N ASN A 166 19.72 -14.90 19.93
CA ASN A 166 19.37 -13.52 20.19
C ASN A 166 17.94 -13.20 19.76
N TRP A 167 17.50 -13.70 18.62
CA TRP A 167 16.12 -13.54 18.16
C TRP A 167 15.15 -14.28 19.09
N MET A 168 15.46 -15.50 19.53
CA MET A 168 14.65 -16.25 20.48
C MET A 168 14.53 -15.53 21.82
N ARG A 169 15.65 -14.99 22.31
CA ARG A 169 15.73 -14.26 23.59
C ARG A 169 14.93 -12.98 23.58
N ASN A 170 15.07 -12.20 22.52
CA ASN A 170 14.57 -10.83 22.49
C ASN A 170 13.19 -10.69 21.81
N SER A 171 12.78 -11.68 21.03
CA SER A 171 11.56 -11.61 20.22
C SER A 171 10.67 -12.84 20.39
N TYR A 172 11.13 -14.03 19.98
CA TYR A 172 10.27 -15.20 19.85
C TYR A 172 9.64 -15.64 21.18
N ILE A 173 10.45 -15.95 22.20
CA ILE A 173 9.96 -16.44 23.48
C ILE A 173 9.15 -15.38 24.24
N PRO A 174 9.56 -14.10 24.31
CA PRO A 174 8.72 -13.06 24.89
C PRO A 174 7.35 -12.90 24.24
N ASN A 175 7.28 -12.97 22.90
CA ASN A 175 6.01 -12.96 22.18
C ASN A 175 5.16 -14.20 22.46
N LEU A 176 5.78 -15.38 22.53
CA LEU A 176 5.10 -16.61 22.90
C LEU A 176 4.48 -16.50 24.31
N LYS A 177 5.27 -15.99 25.27
CA LYS A 177 4.78 -15.74 26.64
C LYS A 177 3.65 -14.73 26.70
N LEU A 178 3.72 -13.67 25.90
CA LEU A 178 2.62 -12.70 25.79
C LEU A 178 1.34 -13.38 25.28
N THR A 179 1.47 -14.20 24.25
CA THR A 179 0.33 -14.96 23.69
C THR A 179 -0.24 -15.92 24.72
N GLN A 180 0.61 -16.64 25.46
CA GLN A 180 0.17 -17.53 26.54
C GLN A 180 -0.51 -16.74 27.65
N PHE A 181 0.08 -15.64 28.10
CA PHE A 181 -0.51 -14.77 29.11
C PHE A 181 -1.90 -14.27 28.71
N LEU A 182 -2.08 -13.84 27.45
CA LEU A 182 -3.37 -13.42 26.94
C LEU A 182 -4.38 -14.57 26.93
N ASN A 183 -3.98 -15.75 26.48
CA ASN A 183 -4.83 -16.92 26.40
C ASN A 183 -5.24 -17.45 27.80
N GLU A 184 -4.31 -17.46 28.76
CA GLU A 184 -4.57 -17.89 30.13
C GLU A 184 -5.52 -16.93 30.89
N ASN A 185 -5.56 -15.66 30.48
CA ASN A 185 -6.49 -14.69 31.08
C ASN A 185 -7.87 -14.68 30.39
N VAL A 186 -8.08 -15.49 29.34
CA VAL A 186 -9.41 -15.67 28.73
C VAL A 186 -10.16 -16.75 29.51
N LEU A 187 -11.09 -16.31 30.34
CA LEU A 187 -11.99 -17.22 31.04
C LEU A 187 -13.10 -17.68 30.09
N VAL A 188 -13.00 -18.94 29.64
CA VAL A 188 -14.08 -19.59 28.88
C VAL A 188 -15.00 -20.31 29.85
N THR A 189 -16.21 -19.83 29.96
CA THR A 189 -17.22 -20.46 30.84
C THR A 189 -17.92 -21.61 30.10
N ALA A 190 -18.58 -22.51 30.89
CA ALA A 190 -19.42 -23.55 30.31
C ALA A 190 -20.58 -22.95 29.48
N GLU A 191 -21.04 -21.76 29.85
CA GLU A 191 -22.06 -21.02 29.11
C GLU A 191 -21.53 -20.50 27.75
N ASP A 192 -20.29 -20.02 27.67
CA ASP A 192 -19.65 -19.61 26.41
C ASP A 192 -19.54 -20.78 25.45
N ILE A 193 -19.11 -21.96 25.96
CA ILE A 193 -19.01 -23.17 25.14
C ILE A 193 -20.40 -23.59 24.65
N LYS A 194 -21.42 -23.56 25.53
CA LYS A 194 -22.79 -23.87 25.14
C LYS A 194 -23.32 -22.88 24.10
N ASN A 195 -23.08 -21.58 24.29
CA ASN A 195 -23.52 -20.55 23.35
C ASN A 195 -22.83 -20.68 21.99
N ASP A 196 -21.53 -20.95 21.96
CA ASP A 196 -20.79 -21.21 20.74
C ASP A 196 -21.30 -22.47 20.00
N PHE A 197 -21.55 -23.56 20.76
CA PHE A 197 -22.14 -24.75 20.20
C PHE A 197 -23.53 -24.47 19.61
N VAL A 198 -24.38 -23.75 20.34
CA VAL A 198 -25.73 -23.39 19.86
C VAL A 198 -25.65 -22.55 18.60
N LYS A 199 -24.79 -21.53 18.55
CA LYS A 199 -24.60 -20.67 17.38
C LYS A 199 -24.16 -21.46 16.14
N LYS A 200 -23.34 -22.49 16.32
CA LYS A 200 -22.76 -23.28 15.21
C LYS A 200 -23.61 -24.44 14.76
N ASN A 201 -24.40 -25.02 15.67
CA ASN A 201 -25.03 -26.35 15.41
C ASN A 201 -26.55 -26.34 15.48
N VAL A 202 -27.14 -25.43 16.27
CA VAL A 202 -28.61 -25.40 16.42
C VAL A 202 -29.19 -24.63 15.25
N LYS A 203 -30.07 -25.26 14.49
CA LYS A 203 -30.83 -24.66 13.41
C LYS A 203 -32.15 -24.08 13.95
N TYR A 204 -32.44 -22.89 13.53
CA TYR A 204 -33.68 -22.18 13.80
C TYR A 204 -34.46 -22.06 12.49
N THR A 205 -35.74 -22.35 12.53
CA THR A 205 -36.66 -22.04 11.46
C THR A 205 -37.38 -20.76 11.82
N ILE A 206 -37.31 -19.74 10.98
CA ILE A 206 -37.91 -18.45 11.23
C ILE A 206 -38.89 -18.05 10.14
N ASP A 207 -39.91 -17.31 10.53
CA ASP A 207 -40.69 -16.44 9.65
C ASP A 207 -40.34 -14.99 10.05
N ALA A 208 -40.03 -14.12 9.08
CA ALA A 208 -39.64 -12.74 9.35
C ALA A 208 -40.25 -11.76 8.34
N ILE A 209 -40.52 -10.55 8.82
CA ILE A 209 -40.84 -9.41 7.96
C ILE A 209 -39.64 -8.46 7.98
N HIS A 210 -39.18 -8.11 6.81
CA HIS A 210 -38.11 -7.14 6.59
C HIS A 210 -38.67 -5.88 5.96
N VAL A 211 -38.48 -4.74 6.60
CA VAL A 211 -38.86 -3.42 6.08
C VAL A 211 -37.61 -2.69 5.64
N THR A 212 -37.40 -2.64 4.34
CA THR A 212 -36.28 -1.89 3.76
C THR A 212 -36.51 -0.38 3.85
N TYR A 213 -35.43 0.39 3.93
CA TYR A 213 -35.49 1.85 4.10
C TYR A 213 -36.18 2.57 2.92
N ASP A 214 -36.17 1.98 1.73
CA ASP A 214 -36.86 2.50 0.55
C ASP A 214 -38.40 2.36 0.62
N LYS A 215 -38.90 1.51 1.49
CA LYS A 215 -40.34 1.32 1.77
C LYS A 215 -40.89 2.33 2.77
N ALA A 216 -40.03 3.12 3.40
CA ALA A 216 -40.46 4.19 4.29
C ALA A 216 -41.34 5.22 3.54
N PRO A 217 -42.38 5.78 4.18
CA PRO A 217 -43.18 6.84 3.62
C PRO A 217 -42.34 8.00 3.11
N LYS A 218 -42.60 8.50 1.89
CA LYS A 218 -41.75 9.52 1.27
C LYS A 218 -41.99 10.93 1.76
N ASP A 219 -43.13 11.17 2.38
CA ASP A 219 -43.61 12.52 2.70
C ASP A 219 -42.83 13.20 3.86
N ASP A 220 -42.08 12.44 4.65
CA ASP A 220 -41.40 12.95 5.86
C ASP A 220 -39.88 12.62 5.93
N ILE A 221 -39.31 12.08 4.84
CA ILE A 221 -37.91 11.64 4.82
C ILE A 221 -36.94 12.70 4.27
N GLU A 222 -37.43 13.73 3.62
CA GLU A 222 -36.55 14.79 3.11
C GLU A 222 -36.09 15.68 4.28
N PRO A 223 -34.76 15.84 4.48
CA PRO A 223 -34.25 16.67 5.55
C PRO A 223 -34.55 18.15 5.34
N SER A 224 -34.99 18.82 6.37
CA SER A 224 -35.06 20.28 6.41
C SER A 224 -33.68 20.90 6.64
N ASP A 225 -33.48 22.16 6.26
CA ASP A 225 -32.24 22.88 6.48
C ASP A 225 -31.88 22.99 7.98
N ASN A 226 -32.88 23.03 8.88
CA ASN A 226 -32.66 23.03 10.32
C ASN A 226 -32.08 21.68 10.77
N GLU A 227 -32.67 20.55 10.36
CA GLU A 227 -32.15 19.21 10.70
C GLU A 227 -30.73 19.00 10.19
N LEU A 228 -30.41 19.51 8.99
CA LEU A 228 -29.05 19.45 8.44
C LEU A 228 -28.07 20.29 9.26
N THR A 229 -28.50 21.47 9.74
CA THR A 229 -27.68 22.35 10.56
C THR A 229 -27.45 21.74 11.94
N ASP A 230 -28.47 21.15 12.54
CA ASP A 230 -28.37 20.48 13.84
C ASP A 230 -27.42 19.27 13.74
N GLU A 231 -27.55 18.45 12.71
CA GLU A 231 -26.67 17.31 12.47
C GLU A 231 -25.23 17.74 12.20
N TYR A 232 -25.01 18.84 11.46
CA TYR A 232 -23.69 19.42 11.24
C TYR A 232 -23.04 19.81 12.57
N ASN A 233 -23.78 20.52 13.43
CA ASN A 233 -23.26 20.95 14.73
C ASN A 233 -23.02 19.78 15.69
N ALA A 234 -23.89 18.75 15.63
CA ALA A 234 -23.73 17.54 16.46
C ALA A 234 -22.54 16.67 16.06
N SER A 235 -22.19 16.67 14.78
CA SER A 235 -21.07 15.90 14.23
C SER A 235 -19.90 16.77 13.74
N LEU A 236 -19.71 17.94 14.33
CA LEU A 236 -18.69 18.91 13.90
C LEU A 236 -17.26 18.30 13.94
N SER A 237 -16.97 17.47 14.93
CA SER A 237 -15.68 16.76 15.04
C SER A 237 -15.42 15.78 13.88
N ASP A 238 -16.47 15.26 13.23
CA ASP A 238 -16.30 14.38 12.06
C ASP A 238 -15.84 15.14 10.81
N PHE A 239 -15.91 16.46 10.86
CA PHE A 239 -15.57 17.37 9.77
C PHE A 239 -14.29 18.16 10.03
N GLU A 240 -13.57 17.87 11.09
CA GLU A 240 -12.25 18.44 11.34
C GLU A 240 -11.28 18.06 10.22
N HIS A 241 -10.44 18.99 9.85
CA HIS A 241 -9.33 18.77 8.92
C HIS A 241 -8.11 19.57 9.33
N ASP A 242 -6.96 18.99 9.12
CA ASP A 242 -5.68 19.70 9.16
C ASP A 242 -5.59 20.70 8.00
N GLU A 243 -4.49 21.46 7.97
CA GLU A 243 -4.18 22.33 6.84
C GLU A 243 -4.32 21.60 5.50
N LEU A 244 -5.04 22.20 4.54
CA LEU A 244 -5.22 21.68 3.19
C LEU A 244 -4.61 22.62 2.15
N ARG A 245 -4.26 22.07 0.99
CA ARG A 245 -3.80 22.83 -0.17
C ARG A 245 -4.71 22.61 -1.36
N ASN A 246 -5.00 23.66 -2.10
CA ASN A 246 -5.48 23.56 -3.46
C ASN A 246 -4.31 23.74 -4.40
N LEU A 247 -4.21 22.92 -5.41
CA LEU A 247 -3.12 22.93 -6.37
C LEU A 247 -3.64 22.71 -7.79
N SER A 248 -2.94 23.32 -8.72
CA SER A 248 -3.10 23.06 -10.15
C SER A 248 -1.79 22.52 -10.73
N PHE A 249 -1.88 21.78 -11.80
CA PHE A 249 -0.69 21.27 -12.47
C PHE A 249 -0.92 21.06 -13.97
N VAL A 250 0.18 21.07 -14.72
CA VAL A 250 0.27 20.61 -16.09
C VAL A 250 1.14 19.37 -16.11
N SER A 251 0.80 18.38 -16.94
CA SER A 251 1.53 17.11 -17.00
C SER A 251 1.79 16.66 -18.42
N TRP A 252 2.93 15.99 -18.61
CA TRP A 252 3.36 15.36 -19.85
C TRP A 252 3.51 13.86 -19.61
N LYS A 253 2.69 13.08 -20.31
CA LYS A 253 2.75 11.62 -20.22
C LYS A 253 4.02 11.10 -20.89
N LYS A 254 4.76 10.22 -20.21
CA LYS A 254 5.94 9.52 -20.73
C LYS A 254 5.53 8.44 -21.75
N SER A 255 4.94 8.88 -22.85
CA SER A 255 4.45 7.99 -23.93
C SER A 255 5.46 7.95 -25.08
N PRO A 256 5.53 6.82 -25.81
CA PRO A 256 6.36 6.72 -26.99
C PRO A 256 6.00 7.78 -28.04
N SER A 257 6.99 8.30 -28.72
CA SER A 257 6.83 9.17 -29.88
C SER A 257 6.51 8.37 -31.14
N SER A 258 6.11 9.08 -32.19
CA SER A 258 5.96 8.47 -33.53
C SER A 258 7.28 7.87 -34.02
N GLN A 259 8.43 8.50 -33.67
CA GLN A 259 9.76 8.00 -34.03
C GLN A 259 10.07 6.70 -33.27
N ASP A 260 9.71 6.59 -31.99
CA ASP A 260 9.88 5.35 -31.23
C ASP A 260 9.06 4.21 -31.84
N SER A 261 7.83 4.50 -32.27
CA SER A 261 6.97 3.53 -32.96
C SER A 261 7.58 3.07 -34.28
N LEU A 262 8.14 3.99 -35.08
CA LEU A 262 8.84 3.66 -36.31
C LEU A 262 10.11 2.82 -36.05
N ASN A 263 10.91 3.21 -35.08
CA ASN A 263 12.12 2.48 -34.70
C ASN A 263 11.79 1.06 -34.25
N ASN A 264 10.72 0.88 -33.45
CA ASN A 264 10.24 -0.45 -33.05
C ASN A 264 9.79 -1.27 -34.27
N THR A 265 9.09 -0.65 -35.24
CA THR A 265 8.66 -1.34 -36.45
C THR A 265 9.87 -1.84 -37.26
N TYR A 266 10.91 -1.01 -37.40
CA TYR A 266 12.15 -1.41 -38.07
C TYR A 266 12.87 -2.53 -37.33
N LEU A 267 12.96 -2.45 -36.00
CA LEU A 267 13.57 -3.49 -35.17
C LEU A 267 12.83 -4.82 -35.32
N VAL A 268 11.51 -4.80 -35.27
CA VAL A 268 10.66 -6.00 -35.46
C VAL A 268 10.91 -6.62 -36.83
N ALA A 269 11.01 -5.79 -37.89
CA ALA A 269 11.26 -6.26 -39.24
C ALA A 269 12.66 -6.90 -39.39
N ASP A 270 13.69 -6.26 -38.81
CA ASP A 270 15.07 -6.78 -38.80
C ASP A 270 15.17 -8.13 -38.13
N ILE A 271 14.63 -8.25 -36.88
CA ILE A 271 14.64 -9.50 -36.12
C ILE A 271 13.88 -10.61 -36.89
N MET A 272 12.76 -10.25 -37.52
CA MET A 272 11.96 -11.18 -38.28
C MET A 272 12.73 -11.69 -39.53
N GLU A 273 13.48 -10.83 -40.22
CA GLU A 273 14.32 -11.17 -41.36
C GLU A 273 15.47 -12.09 -40.92
N ARG A 274 16.21 -11.74 -39.89
CA ARG A 274 17.30 -12.53 -39.29
C ARG A 274 16.81 -13.93 -38.86
N ALA A 275 15.70 -13.97 -38.17
CA ALA A 275 15.08 -15.24 -37.73
C ALA A 275 14.70 -16.12 -38.94
N LYS A 276 14.11 -15.55 -40.00
CA LYS A 276 13.79 -16.28 -41.25
C LYS A 276 15.01 -16.68 -42.04
N ALA A 277 16.10 -15.94 -41.98
CA ALA A 277 17.37 -16.27 -42.58
C ALA A 277 18.11 -17.44 -41.88
N GLY A 278 17.61 -17.91 -40.76
CA GLY A 278 18.12 -19.07 -40.04
C GLY A 278 19.04 -18.74 -38.86
N GLU A 279 19.07 -17.49 -38.43
CA GLU A 279 19.73 -17.14 -37.16
C GLU A 279 19.04 -17.80 -36.00
N ASP A 280 19.79 -18.20 -34.97
CA ASP A 280 19.22 -18.93 -33.82
C ASP A 280 18.17 -18.11 -33.09
N PHE A 281 16.93 -18.58 -33.12
CA PHE A 281 15.79 -17.89 -32.54
C PHE A 281 15.93 -17.72 -31.01
N SER A 282 16.57 -18.68 -30.35
CA SER A 282 16.78 -18.61 -28.89
C SER A 282 17.75 -17.49 -28.51
N SER A 283 18.82 -17.32 -29.33
CA SER A 283 19.77 -16.21 -29.17
C SER A 283 19.11 -14.86 -29.39
N LEU A 284 18.31 -14.72 -30.48
CA LEU A 284 17.53 -13.52 -30.75
C LEU A 284 16.53 -13.23 -29.62
N ALA A 285 15.87 -14.24 -29.09
CA ALA A 285 14.93 -14.07 -27.98
C ALA A 285 15.63 -13.62 -26.70
N ASN A 286 16.78 -14.19 -26.35
CA ASN A 286 17.55 -13.76 -25.18
C ASN A 286 18.04 -12.31 -25.30
N GLU A 287 18.36 -11.86 -26.51
CA GLU A 287 18.87 -10.50 -26.75
C GLU A 287 17.75 -9.45 -26.78
N TYR A 288 16.61 -9.78 -27.42
CA TYR A 288 15.61 -8.75 -27.77
C TYR A 288 14.29 -8.86 -27.03
N THR A 289 13.91 -10.04 -26.45
CA THR A 289 12.59 -10.15 -25.83
C THR A 289 12.45 -9.28 -24.60
N GLN A 290 11.33 -8.57 -24.52
CA GLN A 290 10.92 -7.77 -23.36
C GLN A 290 9.83 -8.48 -22.54
N ASP A 291 9.71 -9.82 -22.70
CA ASP A 291 8.87 -10.65 -21.84
C ASP A 291 9.70 -11.22 -20.69
N PRO A 292 9.51 -10.72 -19.43
CA PRO A 292 10.33 -11.16 -18.30
C PRO A 292 10.13 -12.64 -17.94
N SER A 293 9.06 -13.28 -18.39
CA SER A 293 8.78 -14.69 -18.08
C SER A 293 9.68 -15.69 -18.81
N ASN A 294 10.27 -15.28 -19.94
CA ASN A 294 11.06 -16.14 -20.83
C ASN A 294 12.36 -15.51 -21.38
N GLN A 295 12.75 -14.34 -20.87
CA GLN A 295 13.91 -13.58 -21.32
C GLN A 295 15.22 -14.39 -21.23
N GLU A 296 15.38 -15.22 -20.18
CA GLU A 296 16.58 -16.06 -20.00
C GLU A 296 16.38 -17.50 -20.49
N LYS A 297 15.27 -17.79 -21.18
CA LYS A 297 14.88 -19.13 -21.63
C LYS A 297 14.78 -19.23 -23.16
N GLY A 298 15.42 -18.31 -23.90
CA GLY A 298 15.34 -18.30 -25.35
C GLY A 298 13.93 -18.08 -25.89
N GLY A 299 13.10 -17.33 -25.14
CA GLY A 299 11.72 -17.06 -25.51
C GLY A 299 10.76 -18.26 -25.34
N ASP A 300 11.18 -19.36 -24.74
CA ASP A 300 10.39 -20.58 -24.63
C ASP A 300 9.11 -20.41 -23.80
N LEU A 301 7.98 -20.75 -24.40
CA LEU A 301 6.66 -20.74 -23.75
C LEU A 301 6.20 -22.15 -23.33
N GLY A 302 6.96 -23.21 -23.71
CA GLY A 302 6.54 -24.58 -23.53
C GLY A 302 5.31 -24.97 -24.37
N TRP A 303 4.63 -26.04 -23.97
CA TRP A 303 3.38 -26.48 -24.57
C TRP A 303 2.20 -25.70 -24.01
N PHE A 304 1.36 -25.14 -24.88
CA PHE A 304 0.13 -24.45 -24.47
C PHE A 304 -1.06 -24.85 -25.35
N GLY A 305 -2.24 -24.83 -24.77
CA GLY A 305 -3.52 -25.08 -25.41
C GLY A 305 -4.32 -23.79 -25.64
N LYS A 306 -5.50 -23.95 -26.24
CA LYS A 306 -6.43 -22.82 -26.43
C LYS A 306 -6.88 -22.22 -25.10
N GLY A 307 -7.01 -20.89 -25.05
CA GLY A 307 -7.43 -20.13 -23.88
C GLY A 307 -6.27 -19.74 -22.93
N GLN A 308 -5.03 -20.15 -23.21
CA GLN A 308 -3.86 -19.85 -22.38
C GLN A 308 -3.07 -18.61 -22.82
N MET A 309 -3.24 -18.18 -24.08
CA MET A 309 -2.56 -17.03 -24.65
C MET A 309 -3.56 -15.94 -25.05
N VAL A 310 -3.07 -14.72 -25.26
CA VAL A 310 -3.91 -13.64 -25.78
C VAL A 310 -4.41 -13.98 -27.18
N LYS A 311 -5.65 -13.63 -27.45
CA LYS A 311 -6.39 -14.08 -28.64
C LYS A 311 -5.65 -13.86 -29.97
N PRO A 312 -5.05 -12.68 -30.29
CA PRO A 312 -4.33 -12.51 -31.54
C PRO A 312 -3.13 -13.46 -31.67
N PHE A 313 -2.37 -13.65 -30.59
CA PHE A 313 -1.22 -14.55 -30.55
C PHE A 313 -1.68 -16.02 -30.75
N GLU A 314 -2.67 -16.44 -30.00
CA GLU A 314 -3.22 -17.79 -30.06
C GLU A 314 -3.72 -18.15 -31.46
N GLU A 315 -4.56 -17.30 -32.04
CA GLU A 315 -5.11 -17.52 -33.38
C GLU A 315 -4.02 -17.64 -34.45
N ALA A 316 -3.00 -16.78 -34.37
CA ALA A 316 -1.87 -16.81 -35.30
C ALA A 316 -1.05 -18.10 -35.13
N ALA A 317 -0.70 -18.47 -33.89
CA ALA A 317 0.10 -19.65 -33.59
C ALA A 317 -0.61 -20.95 -33.99
N PHE A 318 -1.93 -21.05 -33.74
CA PHE A 318 -2.69 -22.24 -34.13
C PHE A 318 -2.89 -22.39 -35.64
N LYS A 319 -2.97 -21.28 -36.41
CA LYS A 319 -3.03 -21.29 -37.88
C LYS A 319 -1.69 -21.59 -38.55
N ALA A 320 -0.57 -21.23 -37.93
CA ALA A 320 0.77 -21.37 -38.49
C ALA A 320 1.15 -22.84 -38.69
N LYS A 321 2.09 -23.12 -39.56
CA LYS A 321 2.64 -24.49 -39.77
C LYS A 321 3.71 -24.79 -38.72
N LYS A 322 3.88 -26.07 -38.37
CA LYS A 322 5.04 -26.52 -37.58
C LYS A 322 6.35 -26.09 -38.26
N GLY A 323 7.29 -25.59 -37.48
CA GLY A 323 8.59 -25.09 -37.94
C GLY A 323 8.56 -23.71 -38.56
N SER A 324 7.42 -23.00 -38.55
CA SER A 324 7.34 -21.66 -39.14
C SER A 324 7.58 -20.55 -38.12
N ILE A 325 8.24 -19.49 -38.57
CA ILE A 325 8.36 -18.22 -37.82
C ILE A 325 7.35 -17.24 -38.43
N ILE A 326 6.45 -16.75 -37.58
CA ILE A 326 5.36 -15.86 -37.97
C ILE A 326 5.42 -14.55 -37.17
N GLY A 327 4.89 -13.49 -37.72
CA GLY A 327 4.82 -12.17 -37.11
C GLY A 327 4.97 -11.05 -38.16
N PRO A 328 4.96 -9.78 -37.74
CA PRO A 328 4.58 -9.36 -36.38
C PRO A 328 3.11 -9.60 -36.07
N ILE A 329 2.81 -10.03 -34.88
CA ILE A 329 1.45 -10.20 -34.37
C ILE A 329 1.24 -9.17 -33.26
N GLU A 330 0.36 -8.21 -33.51
CA GLU A 330 0.07 -7.17 -32.54
C GLU A 330 -0.88 -7.65 -31.44
N SER A 331 -0.58 -7.31 -30.20
CA SER A 331 -1.42 -7.54 -29.03
C SER A 331 -1.37 -6.33 -28.08
N ARG A 332 -2.16 -6.38 -27.01
CA ARG A 332 -2.09 -5.37 -25.93
C ARG A 332 -0.71 -5.30 -25.24
N PHE A 333 0.13 -6.29 -25.42
CA PHE A 333 1.46 -6.35 -24.81
C PHE A 333 2.57 -5.82 -25.74
N GLY A 334 2.32 -5.71 -27.04
CA GLY A 334 3.28 -5.30 -28.06
C GLY A 334 3.25 -6.21 -29.28
N SER A 335 4.31 -6.15 -30.06
CA SER A 335 4.52 -6.92 -31.29
C SER A 335 5.20 -8.25 -30.96
N HIS A 336 4.61 -9.36 -31.39
CA HIS A 336 5.15 -10.71 -31.17
C HIS A 336 5.72 -11.28 -32.46
N ILE A 337 6.92 -11.85 -32.37
CA ILE A 337 7.46 -12.78 -33.36
C ILE A 337 7.41 -14.16 -32.75
N ILE A 338 6.76 -15.13 -33.42
CA ILE A 338 6.46 -16.44 -32.87
C ILE A 338 7.15 -17.51 -33.71
N ASN A 339 7.93 -18.37 -33.07
CA ASN A 339 8.48 -19.59 -33.67
C ASN A 339 7.65 -20.79 -33.20
N VAL A 340 6.87 -21.37 -34.11
CA VAL A 340 6.04 -22.56 -33.85
C VAL A 340 6.90 -23.80 -34.04
N ARG A 341 7.46 -24.32 -32.94
CA ARG A 341 8.42 -25.44 -32.97
C ARG A 341 7.74 -26.79 -33.24
N ASP A 342 6.60 -27.06 -32.59
CA ASP A 342 5.87 -28.29 -32.73
C ASP A 342 4.36 -28.16 -32.46
N LYS A 343 3.59 -29.16 -32.89
CA LYS A 343 2.14 -29.28 -32.65
C LYS A 343 1.78 -30.71 -32.28
N ARG A 344 0.91 -30.89 -31.30
CA ARG A 344 0.39 -32.19 -30.88
C ARG A 344 -1.07 -32.10 -30.48
N THR A 345 -1.73 -33.24 -30.47
CA THR A 345 -3.04 -33.42 -29.84
C THR A 345 -2.87 -34.33 -28.65
N GLU A 346 -3.10 -33.83 -27.45
CA GLU A 346 -2.99 -34.61 -26.22
C GLU A 346 -4.34 -34.63 -25.52
N LYS A 347 -4.84 -35.86 -25.22
CA LYS A 347 -6.16 -36.07 -24.59
C LYS A 347 -7.30 -35.36 -25.32
N GLY A 348 -7.25 -35.34 -26.67
CA GLY A 348 -8.26 -34.70 -27.52
C GLY A 348 -8.20 -33.18 -27.57
N LYS A 349 -7.14 -32.57 -27.05
CA LYS A 349 -6.90 -31.09 -27.09
C LYS A 349 -5.65 -30.79 -27.88
N ASP A 350 -5.77 -29.89 -28.82
CA ASP A 350 -4.62 -29.41 -29.60
C ASP A 350 -3.72 -28.51 -28.74
N GLN A 351 -2.42 -28.75 -28.83
CA GLN A 351 -1.38 -27.97 -28.15
C GLN A 351 -0.27 -27.56 -29.12
N ILE A 352 0.35 -26.44 -28.82
CA ILE A 352 1.46 -25.90 -29.58
C ILE A 352 2.67 -25.73 -28.66
N LEU A 353 3.83 -26.13 -29.16
CA LEU A 353 5.13 -25.81 -28.58
C LEU A 353 5.71 -24.62 -29.36
N ALA A 354 5.88 -23.49 -28.68
CA ALA A 354 6.41 -22.30 -29.32
C ALA A 354 7.40 -21.54 -28.45
N SER A 355 8.23 -20.75 -29.13
CA SER A 355 8.99 -19.67 -28.52
C SER A 355 8.53 -18.35 -29.12
N HIS A 356 8.70 -17.23 -28.38
CA HIS A 356 8.37 -15.92 -28.90
C HIS A 356 9.39 -14.85 -28.52
N ILE A 357 9.38 -13.78 -29.28
CA ILE A 357 10.05 -12.50 -28.97
C ILE A 357 8.95 -11.47 -28.85
N LEU A 358 8.87 -10.81 -27.70
CA LEU A 358 7.95 -9.70 -27.45
C LEU A 358 8.73 -8.38 -27.54
N LEU A 359 8.28 -7.47 -28.38
CA LEU A 359 8.82 -6.11 -28.49
C LEU A 359 7.71 -5.10 -28.14
N LYS A 360 7.98 -4.25 -27.17
CA LYS A 360 7.06 -3.20 -26.73
C LYS A 360 7.48 -1.87 -27.34
N VAL A 361 6.50 -1.04 -27.67
CA VAL A 361 6.79 0.36 -28.02
C VAL A 361 6.90 1.14 -26.71
N GLU A 362 8.11 1.51 -26.34
CA GLU A 362 8.39 2.30 -25.14
C GLU A 362 9.00 3.65 -25.53
N ALA A 363 8.83 4.67 -24.66
CA ALA A 363 9.45 5.97 -24.90
C ALA A 363 10.98 5.84 -24.78
N SER A 364 11.69 6.18 -25.83
CA SER A 364 13.15 6.18 -25.85
C SER A 364 13.74 7.23 -24.90
N PRO A 365 15.01 7.08 -24.48
CA PRO A 365 15.70 8.10 -23.69
C PRO A 365 15.67 9.49 -24.34
N THR A 366 15.72 9.56 -25.68
CA THR A 366 15.59 10.81 -26.43
C THR A 366 14.20 11.42 -26.24
N THR A 367 13.13 10.63 -26.42
CA THR A 367 11.76 11.09 -26.22
C THR A 367 11.53 11.56 -24.78
N LEU A 368 12.04 10.82 -23.78
CA LEU A 368 11.93 11.20 -22.36
C LEU A 368 12.70 12.51 -22.08
N SER A 369 13.89 12.67 -22.66
CA SER A 369 14.70 13.89 -22.55
C SER A 369 13.99 15.10 -23.16
N ASP A 370 13.39 14.93 -24.34
CA ASP A 370 12.65 16.00 -25.01
C ASP A 370 11.39 16.40 -24.21
N LEU A 371 10.62 15.44 -23.70
CA LEU A 371 9.47 15.71 -22.84
C LEU A 371 9.89 16.46 -21.57
N ARG A 372 10.97 16.02 -20.92
CA ARG A 372 11.50 16.69 -19.73
C ARG A 372 11.97 18.11 -20.04
N ARG A 373 12.63 18.31 -21.19
CA ARG A 373 13.07 19.63 -21.65
C ARG A 373 11.88 20.58 -21.85
N VAL A 374 10.80 20.11 -22.50
CA VAL A 374 9.57 20.89 -22.69
C VAL A 374 8.95 21.26 -21.33
N ALA A 375 8.85 20.30 -20.41
CA ALA A 375 8.34 20.54 -19.07
C ALA A 375 9.22 21.54 -18.28
N THR A 376 10.54 21.46 -18.45
CA THR A 376 11.49 22.37 -17.77
C THR A 376 11.36 23.82 -18.30
N LEU A 377 11.26 23.99 -19.62
CA LEU A 377 11.03 25.32 -20.20
C LEU A 377 9.71 25.90 -19.71
N PHE A 378 8.64 25.10 -19.72
CA PHE A 378 7.35 25.52 -19.16
C PHE A 378 7.49 25.95 -17.68
N SER A 379 8.22 25.17 -16.86
CA SER A 379 8.42 25.52 -15.44
C SER A 379 9.07 26.88 -15.28
N TYR A 380 10.15 27.17 -16.00
CA TYR A 380 10.83 28.47 -15.95
C TYR A 380 9.93 29.61 -16.42
N ASP A 381 9.28 29.45 -17.56
CA ASP A 381 8.39 30.46 -18.10
C ASP A 381 7.20 30.72 -17.14
N ALA A 382 6.67 29.67 -16.51
CA ALA A 382 5.57 29.76 -15.57
C ALA A 382 5.97 30.41 -14.23
N GLN A 383 7.22 30.24 -13.80
CA GLN A 383 7.77 30.93 -12.62
C GLN A 383 7.92 32.43 -12.88
N ASP A 384 8.31 32.82 -14.10
CA ASP A 384 8.54 34.22 -14.46
C ASP A 384 7.26 34.95 -14.88
N SER A 385 6.41 34.32 -15.68
CA SER A 385 5.27 34.97 -16.36
C SER A 385 3.92 34.54 -15.84
N GLY A 386 3.87 33.63 -14.88
CA GLY A 386 2.66 33.11 -14.25
C GLY A 386 2.12 31.83 -14.89
N PHE A 387 1.81 30.87 -14.03
CA PHE A 387 1.44 29.49 -14.40
C PHE A 387 0.28 29.42 -15.39
N THR A 388 -0.85 30.07 -15.09
CA THR A 388 -2.05 30.01 -15.93
C THR A 388 -1.84 30.67 -17.29
N ALA A 389 -1.13 31.80 -17.34
CA ALA A 389 -0.88 32.53 -18.57
C ALA A 389 -0.02 31.68 -19.54
N VAL A 390 1.05 31.06 -19.02
CA VAL A 390 1.97 30.23 -19.80
C VAL A 390 1.28 28.91 -20.22
N ALA A 391 0.47 28.30 -19.38
CA ALA A 391 -0.28 27.11 -19.75
C ALA A 391 -1.25 27.38 -20.92
N ASN A 392 -1.99 28.51 -20.84
CA ASN A 392 -2.91 28.90 -21.89
C ASN A 392 -2.21 29.25 -23.21
N SER A 393 -1.09 29.98 -23.16
CA SER A 393 -0.32 30.34 -24.36
C SER A 393 0.27 29.13 -25.08
N ASN A 394 0.58 28.06 -24.34
CA ASN A 394 1.08 26.78 -24.88
C ASN A 394 -0.04 25.77 -25.17
N ASN A 395 -1.33 26.15 -25.03
CA ASN A 395 -2.48 25.26 -25.19
C ASN A 395 -2.41 23.99 -24.31
N LEU A 396 -1.86 24.11 -23.08
CA LEU A 396 -1.73 23.01 -22.14
C LEU A 396 -2.95 22.94 -21.21
N THR A 397 -3.38 21.72 -20.89
CA THR A 397 -4.51 21.52 -20.00
C THR A 397 -4.06 21.65 -18.55
N ILE A 398 -4.66 22.61 -17.83
CA ILE A 398 -4.51 22.75 -16.40
C ILE A 398 -5.47 21.78 -15.71
N ILE A 399 -4.95 20.98 -14.79
CA ILE A 399 -5.74 20.08 -13.95
C ILE A 399 -5.67 20.61 -12.52
N SER A 400 -6.82 20.86 -11.92
CA SER A 400 -6.90 21.34 -10.53
C SER A 400 -7.31 20.22 -9.59
N GLN A 401 -6.76 20.26 -8.39
CA GLN A 401 -7.11 19.39 -7.27
C GLN A 401 -7.26 20.22 -6.00
N GLU A 402 -8.47 20.14 -5.44
CA GLU A 402 -8.84 20.84 -4.23
C GLU A 402 -8.70 19.93 -2.99
N ASN A 403 -8.57 20.54 -1.82
CA ASN A 403 -8.58 19.90 -0.51
C ASN A 403 -7.56 18.76 -0.40
N VAL A 404 -6.35 19.01 -0.86
CA VAL A 404 -5.25 18.05 -0.76
C VAL A 404 -4.73 18.03 0.66
N GLU A 405 -4.71 16.87 1.28
CA GLU A 405 -4.15 16.64 2.61
C GLU A 405 -2.64 16.39 2.52
N GLN A 406 -1.91 16.77 3.55
CA GLN A 406 -0.46 16.53 3.64
C GLN A 406 -0.11 15.03 3.58
N SER A 407 -0.99 14.17 4.06
CA SER A 407 -0.86 12.71 4.03
C SER A 407 -1.04 12.10 2.64
N SER A 408 -1.68 12.83 1.71
CA SER A 408 -1.99 12.33 0.36
C SER A 408 -0.73 11.96 -0.40
N SER A 409 -0.76 10.83 -1.09
CA SER A 409 0.28 10.41 -2.04
C SER A 409 -0.19 10.45 -3.49
N ARG A 410 -1.52 10.49 -3.70
CA ARG A 410 -2.13 10.47 -5.03
C ARG A 410 -2.53 11.86 -5.49
N VAL A 411 -2.24 12.12 -6.76
CA VAL A 411 -2.67 13.31 -7.47
C VAL A 411 -3.63 12.88 -8.60
N ARG A 412 -4.74 13.60 -8.72
CA ARG A 412 -5.77 13.31 -9.72
C ARG A 412 -5.15 13.22 -11.12
N ALA A 413 -5.61 12.27 -11.93
CA ALA A 413 -5.19 12.02 -13.31
C ALA A 413 -3.75 11.52 -13.53
N ILE A 414 -2.81 11.75 -12.59
CA ILE A 414 -1.40 11.35 -12.77
C ILE A 414 -0.92 10.28 -11.77
N GLY A 415 -1.80 9.85 -10.85
CA GLY A 415 -1.51 8.75 -9.93
C GLY A 415 -0.66 9.16 -8.74
N SER A 416 0.23 8.27 -8.27
CA SER A 416 1.12 8.56 -7.14
C SER A 416 2.14 9.63 -7.54
N MET A 417 2.13 10.75 -6.83
CA MET A 417 3.06 11.88 -7.03
C MET A 417 3.26 12.62 -5.69
N ARG A 418 3.79 11.90 -4.72
CA ARG A 418 4.04 12.45 -3.38
C ARG A 418 4.92 13.70 -3.39
N SER A 419 5.84 13.79 -4.36
CA SER A 419 6.70 14.95 -4.57
C SER A 419 5.90 16.23 -4.82
N GLY A 420 4.81 16.15 -5.59
CA GLY A 420 3.93 17.28 -5.87
C GLY A 420 3.16 17.74 -4.63
N VAL A 421 2.63 16.79 -3.84
CA VAL A 421 1.95 17.10 -2.58
C VAL A 421 2.94 17.75 -1.60
N ARG A 422 4.11 17.15 -1.41
CA ARG A 422 5.16 17.70 -0.54
C ARG A 422 5.61 19.09 -0.98
N TYR A 423 5.72 19.33 -2.30
CA TYR A 423 6.00 20.64 -2.82
C TYR A 423 4.94 21.66 -2.38
N ALA A 424 3.67 21.32 -2.52
CA ALA A 424 2.57 22.22 -2.16
C ALA A 424 2.57 22.63 -0.68
N PHE A 425 2.92 21.72 0.24
CA PHE A 425 2.97 22.01 1.67
C PHE A 425 4.26 22.71 2.12
N ASN A 426 5.35 22.58 1.38
CA ASN A 426 6.62 23.21 1.72
C ASN A 426 6.79 24.61 1.09
N ASN A 427 5.87 25.04 0.22
CA ASN A 427 5.99 26.28 -0.51
C ASN A 427 4.77 27.19 -0.31
N LYS A 428 4.95 28.47 -0.60
CA LYS A 428 3.90 29.51 -0.44
C LYS A 428 2.87 29.41 -1.57
N VAL A 429 1.67 29.91 -1.31
CA VAL A 429 0.66 30.16 -2.33
C VAL A 429 1.24 31.00 -3.46
N GLY A 430 0.94 30.65 -4.70
CA GLY A 430 1.47 31.26 -5.91
C GLY A 430 2.80 30.66 -6.41
N SER A 431 3.45 29.77 -5.65
CA SER A 431 4.70 29.13 -6.09
C SER A 431 4.48 28.10 -7.19
N VAL A 432 5.40 28.06 -8.17
CA VAL A 432 5.44 27.09 -9.26
C VAL A 432 6.64 26.18 -9.06
N SER A 433 6.43 24.85 -9.15
CA SER A 433 7.50 23.86 -8.95
C SER A 433 8.45 23.77 -10.14
N ASP A 434 9.65 23.27 -9.89
CA ASP A 434 10.43 22.61 -10.93
C ASP A 434 9.68 21.38 -11.47
N VAL A 435 10.24 20.73 -12.48
CA VAL A 435 9.66 19.51 -13.03
C VAL A 435 9.77 18.39 -11.99
N LEU A 436 8.63 17.88 -11.58
CA LEU A 436 8.49 16.69 -10.76
C LEU A 436 8.05 15.52 -11.65
N GLU A 437 8.37 14.30 -11.22
CA GLU A 437 8.07 13.12 -12.03
C GLU A 437 7.67 11.90 -11.20
N ASN A 438 6.93 11.02 -11.85
CA ASN A 438 6.73 9.64 -11.45
C ASN A 438 6.99 8.71 -12.66
N ASP A 439 6.69 7.42 -12.54
CA ASP A 439 6.95 6.44 -13.61
C ASP A 439 6.29 6.82 -14.95
N GLN A 440 5.13 7.51 -14.93
CA GLN A 440 4.29 7.74 -16.09
C GLN A 440 4.25 9.18 -16.58
N PHE A 441 4.59 10.16 -15.73
CA PHE A 441 4.40 11.58 -16.03
C PHE A 441 5.57 12.44 -15.56
N TYR A 442 5.85 13.49 -16.32
CA TYR A 442 6.45 14.74 -15.85
C TYR A 442 5.31 15.69 -15.50
N ALA A 443 5.46 16.49 -14.44
CA ALA A 443 4.46 17.47 -14.04
C ALA A 443 5.10 18.71 -13.43
N VAL A 444 4.46 19.86 -13.61
CA VAL A 444 4.79 21.14 -12.96
C VAL A 444 3.57 21.58 -12.18
N PHE A 445 3.75 21.84 -10.90
CA PHE A 445 2.70 22.17 -9.94
C PHE A 445 2.69 23.67 -9.61
N HIS A 446 1.50 24.19 -9.36
CA HIS A 446 1.26 25.51 -8.83
C HIS A 446 0.42 25.40 -7.55
N VAL A 447 0.79 26.15 -6.51
CA VAL A 447 0.05 26.20 -5.24
C VAL A 447 -1.01 27.27 -5.34
N ASP A 448 -2.27 26.88 -5.50
CA ASP A 448 -3.38 27.81 -5.78
C ASP A 448 -3.83 28.55 -4.49
N SER A 449 -4.04 27.81 -3.40
CA SER A 449 -4.47 28.38 -2.13
C SER A 449 -4.14 27.48 -0.95
N LEU A 450 -4.17 28.08 0.22
CA LEU A 450 -4.11 27.45 1.53
C LEU A 450 -5.50 27.48 2.16
N ILE A 451 -5.91 26.36 2.75
CA ILE A 451 -7.04 26.27 3.66
C ILE A 451 -6.47 25.93 5.03
N GLU A 452 -6.65 26.84 5.99
CA GLU A 452 -6.17 26.66 7.36
C GLU A 452 -6.90 25.48 8.03
N GLU A 453 -6.30 24.89 9.04
CA GLU A 453 -6.92 23.85 9.87
C GLU A 453 -8.28 24.31 10.40
N GLY A 454 -9.26 23.43 10.46
CA GLY A 454 -10.59 23.79 10.91
C GLY A 454 -11.62 22.72 10.58
N HIS A 455 -12.84 23.17 10.31
CA HIS A 455 -13.94 22.30 9.94
C HIS A 455 -14.38 22.55 8.49
N LYS A 456 -14.70 21.48 7.78
CA LYS A 456 -15.33 21.58 6.44
C LYS A 456 -16.62 22.40 6.54
N SER A 457 -16.79 23.36 5.64
CA SER A 457 -17.98 24.22 5.67
C SER A 457 -19.27 23.41 5.51
N PHE A 458 -20.35 23.87 6.14
CA PHE A 458 -21.69 23.26 5.98
C PHE A 458 -22.04 23.02 4.52
N THR A 459 -21.77 24.02 3.65
CA THR A 459 -22.06 23.92 2.21
C THR A 459 -21.30 22.77 1.55
N SER A 460 -20.05 22.54 1.92
CA SER A 460 -19.21 21.48 1.33
C SER A 460 -19.65 20.07 1.74
N VAL A 461 -20.26 19.92 2.92
CA VAL A 461 -20.71 18.63 3.47
C VAL A 461 -22.24 18.46 3.38
N LYS A 462 -22.97 19.47 2.90
CA LYS A 462 -24.46 19.46 2.84
C LYS A 462 -25.01 18.20 2.18
N SER A 463 -24.40 17.74 1.07
CA SER A 463 -24.84 16.53 0.38
C SER A 463 -24.62 15.25 1.20
N GLN A 464 -23.51 15.20 1.95
CA GLN A 464 -23.21 14.09 2.86
C GLN A 464 -24.20 14.07 4.04
N LEU A 465 -24.44 15.23 4.65
CA LEU A 465 -25.42 15.39 5.73
C LEU A 465 -26.83 15.03 5.26
N MET A 466 -27.23 15.48 4.07
CA MET A 466 -28.52 15.14 3.50
C MET A 466 -28.72 13.61 3.42
N ASN A 467 -27.73 12.90 2.89
CA ASN A 467 -27.80 11.43 2.80
C ASN A 467 -27.83 10.77 4.19
N LYS A 468 -27.06 11.27 5.17
CA LYS A 468 -27.03 10.77 6.55
C LYS A 468 -28.38 10.95 7.23
N VAL A 469 -28.89 12.18 7.27
CA VAL A 469 -30.16 12.51 7.94
C VAL A 469 -31.33 11.82 7.24
N LYS A 470 -31.36 11.82 5.90
CA LYS A 470 -32.37 11.09 5.13
C LYS A 470 -32.39 9.60 5.49
N ARG A 471 -31.21 8.97 5.58
CA ARG A 471 -31.09 7.56 5.98
C ARG A 471 -31.57 7.30 7.40
N GLU A 472 -31.27 8.18 8.34
CA GLU A 472 -31.76 8.04 9.72
C GLU A 472 -33.29 8.24 9.82
N LYS A 473 -33.85 9.19 9.05
CA LYS A 473 -35.32 9.36 8.95
C LYS A 473 -36.00 8.12 8.34
N GLN A 474 -35.42 7.56 7.29
CA GLN A 474 -35.92 6.32 6.67
C GLN A 474 -35.85 5.15 7.66
N LYS A 475 -34.77 5.03 8.41
CA LYS A 475 -34.58 4.01 9.43
C LYS A 475 -35.61 4.16 10.56
N SER A 476 -35.84 5.40 11.03
CA SER A 476 -36.88 5.68 12.04
C SER A 476 -38.26 5.32 11.52
N ALA A 477 -38.64 5.77 10.33
CA ALA A 477 -39.93 5.46 9.74
C ALA A 477 -40.13 3.94 9.50
N SER A 478 -39.06 3.24 9.07
CA SER A 478 -39.12 1.77 8.95
C SER A 478 -39.28 1.09 10.30
N ARG A 479 -38.68 1.64 11.37
CA ARG A 479 -38.83 1.14 12.74
C ARG A 479 -40.25 1.34 13.23
N ASP A 480 -40.85 2.51 13.03
CA ASP A 480 -42.24 2.80 13.44
C ASP A 480 -43.22 1.82 12.78
N ILE A 481 -42.97 1.45 11.51
CA ILE A 481 -43.78 0.44 10.81
C ILE A 481 -43.63 -0.93 11.53
N ILE A 482 -42.40 -1.35 11.81
CA ILE A 482 -42.12 -2.63 12.48
C ILE A 482 -42.75 -2.66 13.90
N ASP A 483 -42.60 -1.58 14.64
CA ASP A 483 -43.14 -1.45 15.98
C ASP A 483 -44.69 -1.52 15.96
N GLY A 484 -45.35 -0.89 14.98
CA GLY A 484 -46.78 -1.01 14.72
C GLY A 484 -47.19 -2.48 14.44
N LEU A 485 -46.47 -3.16 13.56
CA LEU A 485 -46.71 -4.59 13.24
C LEU A 485 -46.48 -5.49 14.47
N ALA A 486 -45.49 -5.19 15.28
CA ALA A 486 -45.21 -5.92 16.53
C ALA A 486 -46.36 -5.76 17.57
N ILE A 487 -46.96 -4.58 17.65
CA ILE A 487 -48.14 -4.34 18.50
C ILE A 487 -49.33 -5.18 18.05
N GLU A 488 -49.64 -5.17 16.74
CA GLU A 488 -50.73 -5.99 16.17
C GLU A 488 -50.48 -7.50 16.41
N LEU A 489 -49.26 -7.95 16.25
CA LEU A 489 -48.89 -9.35 16.50
C LEU A 489 -49.06 -9.74 17.99
N ASN A 490 -48.60 -8.87 18.90
CA ASN A 490 -48.70 -9.11 20.34
C ASN A 490 -50.14 -9.03 20.88
N ALA A 491 -51.01 -8.28 20.24
CA ALA A 491 -52.44 -8.23 20.55
C ALA A 491 -53.17 -9.56 20.27
N GLY A 492 -52.51 -10.47 19.53
CA GLY A 492 -53.06 -11.79 19.22
C GLY A 492 -54.17 -11.79 18.18
N GLU A 493 -54.41 -10.65 17.53
CA GLU A 493 -55.45 -10.50 16.51
C GLU A 493 -55.10 -11.16 15.17
N GLN A 494 -53.79 -11.28 14.87
CA GLN A 494 -53.28 -11.84 13.64
C GLN A 494 -51.98 -12.64 13.86
N SER A 495 -51.74 -13.66 13.03
CA SER A 495 -50.47 -14.37 13.02
C SER A 495 -49.47 -13.66 12.09
N LEU A 496 -48.18 -13.82 12.34
CA LEU A 496 -47.12 -13.27 11.48
C LEU A 496 -47.31 -13.64 10.02
N ARG A 497 -47.71 -14.90 9.72
CA ARG A 497 -48.01 -15.37 8.36
C ARG A 497 -49.19 -14.64 7.72
N SER A 498 -50.23 -14.35 8.52
CA SER A 498 -51.39 -13.57 8.06
C SER A 498 -51.00 -12.13 7.73
N LEU A 499 -50.11 -11.53 8.55
CA LEU A 499 -49.58 -10.19 8.29
C LEU A 499 -48.73 -10.15 7.02
N ILE A 500 -47.87 -11.15 6.81
CA ILE A 500 -47.06 -11.30 5.60
C ILE A 500 -47.92 -11.41 4.34
N GLU A 501 -49.03 -12.13 4.40
CA GLU A 501 -49.96 -12.34 3.26
C GLU A 501 -50.82 -11.11 2.93
N LYS A 502 -51.19 -10.34 3.94
CA LYS A 502 -51.99 -9.12 3.77
C LYS A 502 -51.19 -7.94 3.22
N GLN A 503 -49.91 -7.84 3.59
CA GLN A 503 -49.09 -6.68 3.27
C GLN A 503 -48.11 -7.02 2.12
N LYS A 504 -48.47 -6.62 0.90
CA LYS A 504 -47.60 -6.75 -0.30
C LYS A 504 -46.39 -5.80 -0.32
N ILE A 505 -46.21 -4.98 0.72
CA ILE A 505 -45.26 -3.86 0.75
C ILE A 505 -43.88 -4.30 1.33
N PHE A 506 -43.82 -5.44 1.98
CA PHE A 506 -42.62 -5.88 2.72
C PHE A 506 -41.99 -7.11 2.10
N ASP A 507 -40.66 -7.15 2.17
CA ASP A 507 -39.94 -8.39 1.89
C ASP A 507 -40.12 -9.35 3.08
N SER A 508 -40.38 -10.62 2.81
CA SER A 508 -40.64 -11.61 3.85
C SER A 508 -39.90 -12.90 3.57
N VAL A 509 -39.49 -13.54 4.66
CA VAL A 509 -38.86 -14.85 4.64
C VAL A 509 -39.77 -15.83 5.38
N LYS A 510 -40.04 -16.96 4.77
CA LYS A 510 -40.83 -18.05 5.36
C LYS A 510 -40.01 -19.33 5.40
N ASP A 511 -40.08 -20.05 6.53
CA ASP A 511 -39.50 -21.37 6.69
C ASP A 511 -37.99 -21.45 6.38
N GLU A 512 -37.24 -20.34 6.46
CA GLU A 512 -35.80 -20.40 6.32
C GLU A 512 -35.16 -21.03 7.56
N SER A 513 -34.44 -22.15 7.37
CA SER A 513 -33.82 -22.91 8.46
C SER A 513 -32.30 -22.85 8.36
N LYS A 514 -31.67 -22.11 9.27
CA LYS A 514 -30.21 -21.94 9.35
C LYS A 514 -29.70 -21.86 10.78
N THR A 515 -28.40 -22.07 10.96
CA THR A 515 -27.72 -21.73 12.22
C THR A 515 -27.51 -20.22 12.33
N ILE A 516 -27.29 -19.72 13.55
CA ILE A 516 -26.99 -18.28 13.78
C ILE A 516 -25.73 -17.87 13.01
N ASN A 517 -24.70 -18.71 12.95
CA ASN A 517 -23.45 -18.39 12.26
C ASN A 517 -23.57 -18.39 10.73
N GLU A 518 -24.49 -19.16 10.16
CA GLU A 518 -24.77 -19.12 8.71
C GLU A 518 -25.48 -17.84 8.31
N GLY A 519 -26.16 -17.21 9.25
CA GLY A 519 -27.00 -16.03 9.01
C GLY A 519 -28.21 -16.33 8.12
N PHE A 520 -29.12 -15.37 8.05
CA PHE A 520 -30.29 -15.45 7.18
C PHE A 520 -30.06 -14.53 5.99
N THR A 521 -29.71 -15.12 4.84
CA THR A 521 -29.24 -14.37 3.64
C THR A 521 -30.34 -13.62 2.91
N SER A 522 -31.58 -13.86 3.28
CA SER A 522 -32.77 -13.21 2.69
C SER A 522 -33.26 -12.00 3.46
N ILE A 523 -32.55 -11.61 4.55
CA ILE A 523 -32.92 -10.46 5.40
C ILE A 523 -31.82 -9.42 5.35
#